data_db590df156e631fb0bdddb19d16623ec
#
_entry.id   db590df156e631fb0bdddb19d16623ec
#
_cell.length_a   1.000
_cell.length_b   1.000
_cell.length_c   1.000
_cell.angle_alpha   90.00
_cell.angle_beta   90.00
_cell.angle_gamma   90.00
#
_symmetry.space_group_name_H-M   'P 1'
#
loop_
_entity.id
_entity.type
_entity.pdbx_description
1 polymer ?
#
loop_
_entity_poly.entity_id
_entity_poly.type
_entity_poly.pdbx_seq_one_letter_code
_entity_poly.pdbx_strand_id
1 'polypeptide(L)'
;MRSLGAILVVGLLLCGCTRTIDDARPQRARPVAPIAASQVEDLLSTNADPTEFPSPYVSAEPAECAALAQERQAPLIFDPKPVAHSGGYWLDEAGPRANVIEMVGVYHDDYDPRAAVDDVRRTVDDCRDRPLKAAGDDGTANEFRLQPSMDSGSPQIALWSMADPGDAWNCENAFISAHNAAVEITACSENGGYDTLTLAKAALKRIQALANMTK
;
A
#
# COMPACT_ATOMS: atom_id res chain seq x y z
N MET A 1 40.41 -59.21 -47.54
CA MET A 1 40.28 -57.88 -48.22
C MET A 1 39.87 -56.86 -47.13
N ARG A 2 40.79 -55.90 -46.87
CA ARG A 2 40.70 -54.94 -45.79
C ARG A 2 39.97 -53.68 -46.24
N SER A 3 38.97 -53.18 -45.51
CA SER A 3 38.41 -51.83 -45.72
C SER A 3 38.57 -51.02 -44.46
N LEU A 4 39.45 -50.02 -44.58
CA LEU A 4 39.60 -48.97 -43.52
C LEU A 4 38.41 -48.00 -43.60
N GLY A 5 37.70 -47.87 -42.47
CA GLY A 5 36.74 -46.81 -42.26
C GLY A 5 37.38 -45.58 -41.62
N ALA A 6 37.36 -44.48 -42.32
CA ALA A 6 37.85 -43.19 -41.81
C ALA A 6 36.83 -42.54 -40.85
N ILE A 7 37.25 -42.29 -39.62
CA ILE A 7 36.47 -41.52 -38.61
C ILE A 7 36.79 -40.04 -38.80
N LEU A 8 35.77 -39.30 -39.25
CA LEU A 8 35.83 -37.85 -39.37
C LEU A 8 35.40 -37.23 -38.04
N VAL A 9 36.38 -36.68 -37.26
CA VAL A 9 36.10 -35.95 -36.04
C VAL A 9 35.82 -34.49 -36.43
N VAL A 10 34.54 -34.10 -36.33
CA VAL A 10 34.13 -32.70 -36.48
C VAL A 10 34.25 -32.00 -35.14
N GLY A 11 35.31 -31.20 -35.00
CA GLY A 11 35.52 -30.32 -33.83
C GLY A 11 34.59 -29.10 -33.91
N LEU A 12 33.55 -29.05 -33.06
CA LEU A 12 32.74 -27.84 -32.84
C LEU A 12 33.56 -26.86 -31.99
N LEU A 13 34.06 -25.82 -32.65
CA LEU A 13 34.62 -24.62 -31.98
C LEU A 13 33.46 -23.80 -31.42
N LEU A 14 33.16 -23.95 -30.13
CA LEU A 14 32.29 -23.06 -29.38
C LEU A 14 33.05 -21.75 -29.13
N CYS A 15 32.90 -20.76 -30.01
CA CYS A 15 33.24 -19.37 -29.75
C CYS A 15 32.32 -18.82 -28.68
N GLY A 16 32.61 -19.03 -27.41
CA GLY A 16 31.97 -18.33 -26.30
C GLY A 16 32.40 -16.87 -26.32
N CYS A 17 31.49 -15.96 -26.73
CA CYS A 17 31.68 -14.53 -26.51
C CYS A 17 31.61 -14.26 -24.99
N THR A 18 32.74 -14.33 -24.31
CA THR A 18 32.88 -13.75 -22.97
C THR A 18 32.89 -12.23 -23.13
N ARG A 19 31.73 -11.56 -22.91
CA ARG A 19 31.73 -10.13 -22.65
C ARG A 19 32.40 -9.93 -21.29
N THR A 20 33.67 -9.59 -21.28
CA THR A 20 34.30 -8.97 -20.12
C THR A 20 33.70 -7.59 -19.96
N ILE A 21 32.95 -7.39 -18.87
CA ILE A 21 32.54 -6.04 -18.45
C ILE A 21 33.79 -5.49 -17.73
N ASP A 22 34.64 -4.82 -18.51
CA ASP A 22 35.77 -4.09 -17.96
C ASP A 22 35.20 -2.91 -17.14
N ASP A 23 35.64 -2.82 -15.87
CA ASP A 23 35.26 -1.77 -14.92
C ASP A 23 33.76 -1.72 -14.52
N ALA A 24 33.21 -2.78 -13.98
CA ALA A 24 32.02 -2.71 -13.16
C ALA A 24 32.33 -1.96 -11.85
N ARG A 25 32.51 -0.65 -11.93
CA ARG A 25 32.55 0.18 -10.71
C ARG A 25 31.16 0.17 -10.12
N PRO A 26 31.00 -0.19 -8.83
CA PRO A 26 29.72 -0.04 -8.17
C PRO A 26 29.31 1.44 -8.28
N GLN A 27 28.34 1.74 -9.12
CA GLN A 27 27.71 3.06 -9.10
C GLN A 27 27.12 3.22 -7.71
N ARG A 28 27.62 4.21 -6.94
CA ARG A 28 26.94 4.62 -5.72
C ARG A 28 25.49 4.91 -6.11
N ALA A 29 24.56 4.17 -5.50
CA ALA A 29 23.15 4.49 -5.62
C ALA A 29 23.01 6.01 -5.34
N ARG A 30 22.40 6.75 -6.26
CA ARG A 30 22.12 8.16 -5.99
C ARG A 30 21.27 8.22 -4.73
N PRO A 31 21.56 9.12 -3.78
CA PRO A 31 20.66 9.34 -2.67
C PRO A 31 19.27 9.62 -3.23
N VAL A 32 18.28 8.88 -2.75
CA VAL A 32 16.89 9.14 -3.12
C VAL A 32 16.51 10.45 -2.43
N ALA A 33 16.03 11.44 -3.18
CA ALA A 33 15.56 12.66 -2.56
C ALA A 33 14.24 12.40 -1.82
N PRO A 34 14.00 13.09 -0.69
CA PRO A 34 12.72 13.04 -0.03
C PRO A 34 11.63 13.64 -0.95
N ILE A 35 10.43 13.10 -0.85
CA ILE A 35 9.24 13.66 -1.52
C ILE A 35 8.94 15.01 -0.89
N ALA A 36 8.77 16.04 -1.72
CA ALA A 36 8.48 17.38 -1.25
C ALA A 36 7.01 17.52 -0.82
N ALA A 37 6.73 18.39 0.15
CA ALA A 37 5.37 18.67 0.60
C ALA A 37 4.42 19.09 -0.54
N SER A 38 4.93 19.81 -1.56
CA SER A 38 4.16 20.23 -2.73
C SER A 38 3.77 19.07 -3.68
N GLN A 39 4.31 17.89 -3.48
CA GLN A 39 4.02 16.67 -4.28
C GLN A 39 2.99 15.76 -3.59
N VAL A 40 2.40 16.19 -2.49
CA VAL A 40 1.49 15.33 -1.71
C VAL A 40 0.28 14.85 -2.52
N GLU A 41 -0.26 15.68 -3.39
CA GLU A 41 -1.39 15.31 -4.26
C GLU A 41 -0.99 14.30 -5.34
N ASP A 42 0.27 14.29 -5.77
CA ASP A 42 0.80 13.29 -6.72
C ASP A 42 0.86 11.87 -6.12
N LEU A 43 0.69 11.73 -4.80
CA LEU A 43 0.56 10.45 -4.12
C LEU A 43 -0.83 9.83 -4.30
N LEU A 44 -1.87 10.62 -4.58
CA LEU A 44 -3.22 10.12 -4.78
C LEU A 44 -3.36 9.35 -6.09
N SER A 45 -4.31 8.44 -6.11
CA SER A 45 -4.80 7.83 -7.34
C SER A 45 -5.37 8.90 -8.28
N THR A 46 -5.20 8.71 -9.59
CA THR A 46 -5.85 9.58 -10.59
C THR A 46 -7.38 9.50 -10.58
N ASN A 47 -7.94 8.50 -9.90
CA ASN A 47 -9.39 8.35 -9.72
C ASN A 47 -9.89 9.13 -8.50
N ALA A 48 -9.00 9.49 -7.57
CA ALA A 48 -9.38 10.17 -6.34
C ALA A 48 -9.83 11.61 -6.62
N ASP A 49 -11.04 11.96 -6.19
CA ASP A 49 -11.52 13.33 -6.19
C ASP A 49 -11.26 13.94 -4.80
N PRO A 50 -10.39 14.96 -4.71
CA PRO A 50 -10.05 15.56 -3.43
C PRO A 50 -11.16 16.47 -2.88
N THR A 51 -12.20 16.75 -3.63
CA THR A 51 -13.34 17.62 -3.23
C THR A 51 -14.46 16.88 -2.52
N GLU A 52 -14.51 15.55 -2.67
CA GLU A 52 -15.52 14.70 -2.05
C GLU A 52 -14.90 13.82 -0.95
N PHE A 53 -15.51 13.85 0.24
CA PHE A 53 -15.09 13.04 1.39
C PHE A 53 -16.29 12.48 2.14
N PRO A 54 -16.99 11.50 1.59
CA PRO A 54 -17.99 10.77 2.33
C PRO A 54 -17.32 9.71 3.21
N SER A 55 -16.69 10.11 4.32
CA SER A 55 -16.28 9.10 5.30
C SER A 55 -17.47 8.78 6.19
N PRO A 56 -17.92 7.54 6.25
CA PRO A 56 -19.02 7.15 7.11
C PRO A 56 -18.61 7.19 8.59
N TYR A 57 -17.31 7.01 8.94
CA TYR A 57 -16.89 6.82 10.31
C TYR A 57 -15.99 7.94 10.81
N VAL A 58 -16.43 8.62 11.87
CA VAL A 58 -15.69 9.71 12.54
C VAL A 58 -15.15 9.30 13.90
N SER A 59 -15.62 8.18 14.45
CA SER A 59 -15.13 7.63 15.71
C SER A 59 -15.17 6.11 15.69
N ALA A 60 -14.31 5.48 16.49
CA ALA A 60 -14.33 4.04 16.69
C ALA A 60 -13.88 3.67 18.10
N GLU A 61 -14.38 2.52 18.58
CA GLU A 61 -14.06 1.94 19.88
C GLU A 61 -13.74 0.42 19.74
N PRO A 62 -12.78 -0.11 20.49
CA PRO A 62 -12.04 0.57 21.56
C PRO A 62 -10.97 1.52 21.00
N ALA A 63 -10.56 2.52 21.79
CA ALA A 63 -9.69 3.62 21.35
C ALA A 63 -8.35 3.15 20.77
N GLU A 64 -7.77 2.08 21.32
CA GLU A 64 -6.51 1.50 20.82
C GLU A 64 -6.61 0.86 19.42
N CYS A 65 -7.84 0.57 18.97
CA CYS A 65 -8.12 0.00 17.63
C CYS A 65 -8.74 1.03 16.69
N ALA A 66 -9.07 2.21 17.19
CA ALA A 66 -9.86 3.21 16.46
C ALA A 66 -9.19 3.63 15.14
N ALA A 67 -7.86 3.69 15.10
CA ALA A 67 -7.12 4.07 13.91
C ALA A 67 -7.36 3.15 12.70
N LEU A 68 -7.83 1.92 12.92
CA LEU A 68 -8.10 0.96 11.85
C LEU A 68 -9.43 1.20 11.11
N ALA A 69 -10.29 2.09 11.63
CA ALA A 69 -11.62 2.36 11.08
C ALA A 69 -11.99 3.85 10.99
N GLN A 70 -11.11 4.76 11.41
CA GLN A 70 -11.35 6.21 11.37
C GLN A 70 -10.82 6.81 10.06
N GLU A 71 -11.48 6.53 8.96
CA GLU A 71 -11.04 6.90 7.61
C GLU A 71 -10.90 8.42 7.43
N ARG A 72 -11.82 9.20 7.96
CA ARG A 72 -11.79 10.67 7.80
C ARG A 72 -10.73 11.34 8.65
N GLN A 73 -10.53 10.85 9.84
CA GLN A 73 -9.51 11.38 10.75
C GLN A 73 -8.15 10.76 10.47
N ALA A 74 -8.14 9.62 9.77
CA ALA A 74 -6.97 8.87 9.32
C ALA A 74 -5.79 8.94 10.32
N PRO A 75 -5.96 8.46 11.58
CA PRO A 75 -4.90 8.60 12.58
C PRO A 75 -3.59 7.99 12.13
N LEU A 76 -3.63 6.94 11.28
CA LEU A 76 -2.43 6.33 10.71
C LEU A 76 -1.64 7.30 9.81
N ILE A 77 -2.30 8.33 9.27
CA ILE A 77 -1.66 9.39 8.47
C ILE A 77 -1.33 10.61 9.33
N PHE A 78 -2.21 11.00 10.27
CA PHE A 78 -2.06 12.24 11.02
C PHE A 78 -1.26 12.10 12.32
N ASP A 79 -1.03 10.88 12.79
CA ASP A 79 -0.32 10.59 14.03
C ASP A 79 0.91 9.67 13.80
N PRO A 80 1.92 10.05 13.06
CA PRO A 80 2.83 11.19 13.23
C PRO A 80 2.42 12.37 12.35
N LYS A 81 2.59 13.57 12.85
CA LYS A 81 2.17 14.81 12.18
C LYS A 81 2.86 15.00 10.82
N PRO A 82 2.14 14.91 9.68
CA PRO A 82 2.73 15.13 8.37
C PRO A 82 3.05 16.60 8.11
N VAL A 83 4.02 16.89 7.25
CA VAL A 83 4.32 18.26 6.76
C VAL A 83 3.33 18.69 5.69
N ALA A 84 2.75 17.74 4.97
CA ALA A 84 1.65 17.93 4.04
C ALA A 84 0.79 16.66 3.99
N HIS A 85 -0.48 16.85 3.75
CA HIS A 85 -1.44 15.76 3.57
C HIS A 85 -2.47 16.13 2.52
N SER A 86 -3.07 15.12 1.95
CA SER A 86 -4.23 15.23 1.04
C SER A 86 -5.08 13.97 1.16
N GLY A 87 -6.22 13.97 0.53
CA GLY A 87 -7.06 12.78 0.47
C GLY A 87 -8.03 12.89 -0.69
N GLY A 88 -8.69 11.80 -1.02
CA GLY A 88 -9.68 11.78 -2.08
C GLY A 88 -10.54 10.54 -2.01
N TYR A 89 -11.63 10.60 -2.75
CA TYR A 89 -12.67 9.58 -2.82
C TYR A 89 -13.02 9.26 -4.26
N TRP A 90 -13.42 8.03 -4.53
CA TRP A 90 -14.11 7.65 -5.75
C TRP A 90 -15.00 6.44 -5.54
N LEU A 91 -16.01 6.31 -6.39
CA LEU A 91 -16.81 5.11 -6.51
C LEU A 91 -16.19 4.23 -7.61
N ASP A 92 -15.74 3.05 -7.24
CA ASP A 92 -15.28 2.07 -8.22
C ASP A 92 -16.41 1.15 -8.63
N GLU A 93 -16.73 1.14 -9.93
CA GLU A 93 -17.77 0.31 -10.53
C GLU A 93 -17.20 -0.74 -11.49
N ALA A 94 -15.85 -0.82 -11.63
CA ALA A 94 -15.20 -1.74 -12.57
C ALA A 94 -15.24 -3.22 -12.12
N GLY A 95 -15.57 -3.45 -10.84
CA GLY A 95 -15.67 -4.77 -10.20
C GLY A 95 -16.83 -4.83 -9.22
N PRO A 96 -16.63 -5.43 -8.03
CA PRO A 96 -17.54 -5.21 -6.91
C PRO A 96 -17.59 -3.71 -6.62
N ARG A 97 -18.80 -3.12 -6.71
CA ARG A 97 -18.96 -1.70 -6.46
C ARG A 97 -18.46 -1.35 -5.08
N ALA A 98 -17.48 -0.46 -5.00
CA ALA A 98 -16.84 -0.08 -3.76
C ALA A 98 -16.70 1.43 -3.63
N ASN A 99 -16.92 1.93 -2.43
CA ASN A 99 -16.53 3.27 -2.03
C ASN A 99 -15.06 3.22 -1.62
N VAL A 100 -14.19 3.95 -2.33
CA VAL A 100 -12.76 3.96 -2.07
C VAL A 100 -12.33 5.32 -1.56
N ILE A 101 -11.62 5.32 -0.43
CA ILE A 101 -11.02 6.50 0.19
C ILE A 101 -9.51 6.31 0.17
N GLU A 102 -8.79 7.32 -0.25
CA GLU A 102 -7.32 7.42 -0.12
C GLU A 102 -6.95 8.61 0.74
N MET A 103 -6.11 8.38 1.76
CA MET A 103 -5.48 9.43 2.55
C MET A 103 -3.97 9.33 2.39
N VAL A 104 -3.31 10.47 2.21
CA VAL A 104 -1.87 10.52 1.95
C VAL A 104 -1.18 11.55 2.84
N GLY A 105 0.05 11.22 3.27
CA GLY A 105 0.90 12.10 4.05
C GLY A 105 2.34 12.09 3.56
N VAL A 106 2.96 13.27 3.60
CA VAL A 106 4.40 13.46 3.44
C VAL A 106 4.96 13.93 4.78
N TYR A 107 6.06 13.35 5.21
CA TYR A 107 6.65 13.56 6.53
C TYR A 107 8.05 14.17 6.44
N HIS A 108 8.61 14.56 7.59
CA HIS A 108 10.01 14.98 7.71
C HIS A 108 10.98 13.81 7.44
N ASP A 109 12.24 14.13 7.24
CA ASP A 109 13.29 13.16 6.86
C ASP A 109 13.59 12.12 7.94
N ASP A 110 13.17 12.34 9.18
CA ASP A 110 13.29 11.43 10.32
C ASP A 110 12.16 10.39 10.42
N TYR A 111 11.22 10.43 9.52
CA TYR A 111 10.14 9.44 9.45
C TYR A 111 10.67 8.06 9.11
N ASP A 112 10.30 7.06 9.92
CA ASP A 112 10.63 5.66 9.69
C ASP A 112 9.44 4.91 9.05
N PRO A 113 9.44 4.73 7.72
CA PRO A 113 8.34 4.08 7.03
C PRO A 113 8.17 2.60 7.40
N ARG A 114 9.26 1.93 7.80
CA ARG A 114 9.19 0.53 8.19
C ARG A 114 8.55 0.37 9.56
N ALA A 115 8.97 1.19 10.53
CA ALA A 115 8.37 1.20 11.85
C ALA A 115 6.87 1.50 11.76
N ALA A 116 6.46 2.46 10.91
CA ALA A 116 5.05 2.79 10.71
C ALA A 116 4.22 1.59 10.21
N VAL A 117 4.71 0.83 9.23
CA VAL A 117 4.02 -0.39 8.74
C VAL A 117 3.97 -1.48 9.81
N ASP A 118 5.07 -1.67 10.55
CA ASP A 118 5.15 -2.69 11.60
C ASP A 118 4.23 -2.33 12.78
N ASP A 119 4.02 -1.04 13.07
CA ASP A 119 3.08 -0.54 14.07
C ASP A 119 1.63 -0.83 13.67
N VAL A 120 1.26 -0.55 12.43
CA VAL A 120 -0.07 -0.89 11.92
C VAL A 120 -0.34 -2.40 12.01
N ARG A 121 0.61 -3.23 11.61
CA ARG A 121 0.47 -4.69 11.70
C ARG A 121 0.25 -5.14 13.14
N ARG A 122 1.01 -4.59 14.10
CA ARG A 122 0.81 -4.90 15.53
C ARG A 122 -0.58 -4.49 16.00
N THR A 123 -1.03 -3.29 15.63
CA THR A 123 -2.38 -2.83 15.98
C THR A 123 -3.46 -3.76 15.41
N VAL A 124 -3.33 -4.19 14.16
CA VAL A 124 -4.24 -5.17 13.55
C VAL A 124 -4.24 -6.50 14.34
N ASP A 125 -3.06 -7.00 14.70
CA ASP A 125 -2.94 -8.25 15.44
C ASP A 125 -3.53 -8.13 16.85
N ASP A 126 -3.29 -7.03 17.55
CA ASP A 126 -3.78 -6.77 18.92
C ASP A 126 -5.31 -6.58 18.94
N CYS A 127 -5.90 -6.12 17.84
CA CYS A 127 -7.33 -5.82 17.72
C CYS A 127 -8.17 -6.95 17.11
N ARG A 128 -7.55 -8.02 16.61
CA ARG A 128 -8.20 -9.08 15.83
C ARG A 128 -9.42 -9.72 16.50
N ASP A 129 -9.34 -9.97 17.79
CA ASP A 129 -10.39 -10.68 18.55
C ASP A 129 -11.38 -9.73 19.24
N ARG A 130 -11.31 -8.44 18.92
CA ARG A 130 -12.15 -7.42 19.54
C ARG A 130 -13.20 -6.91 18.57
N PRO A 131 -14.46 -6.68 19.02
CA PRO A 131 -15.41 -5.93 18.22
C PRO A 131 -14.93 -4.48 18.08
N LEU A 132 -14.98 -3.97 16.86
CA LEU A 132 -14.64 -2.59 16.51
C LEU A 132 -15.93 -1.85 16.17
N LYS A 133 -16.39 -0.98 17.05
CA LYS A 133 -17.59 -0.17 16.85
C LYS A 133 -17.20 1.14 16.20
N ALA A 134 -17.58 1.33 14.94
CA ALA A 134 -17.37 2.57 14.22
C ALA A 134 -18.67 3.34 14.11
N ALA A 135 -18.62 4.65 14.33
CA ALA A 135 -19.79 5.52 14.28
C ALA A 135 -19.58 6.72 13.35
N GLY A 136 -20.59 7.02 12.55
CA GLY A 136 -20.67 8.19 11.71
C GLY A 136 -21.16 9.44 12.46
N ASP A 137 -21.05 10.60 11.83
CA ASP A 137 -21.54 11.88 12.34
C ASP A 137 -23.07 11.99 12.23
N ASP A 138 -23.68 11.16 11.43
CA ASP A 138 -25.15 11.02 11.30
C ASP A 138 -25.80 10.10 12.35
N GLY A 139 -24.97 9.53 13.26
CA GLY A 139 -25.42 8.61 14.30
C GLY A 139 -25.51 7.15 13.83
N THR A 140 -25.17 6.85 12.59
CA THR A 140 -25.01 5.45 12.15
C THR A 140 -23.85 4.80 12.92
N ALA A 141 -24.00 3.53 13.28
CA ALA A 141 -22.95 2.76 13.95
C ALA A 141 -22.95 1.32 13.42
N ASN A 142 -21.74 0.85 13.11
CA ASN A 142 -21.51 -0.53 12.69
C ASN A 142 -20.56 -1.22 13.67
N GLU A 143 -20.75 -2.51 13.89
CA GLU A 143 -19.82 -3.34 14.66
C GLU A 143 -19.06 -4.25 13.71
N PHE A 144 -17.78 -3.95 13.52
CA PHE A 144 -16.91 -4.73 12.68
C PHE A 144 -16.13 -5.79 13.45
N ARG A 145 -15.72 -6.82 12.74
CA ARG A 145 -14.72 -7.80 13.15
C ARG A 145 -13.55 -7.75 12.19
N LEU A 146 -12.35 -7.59 12.74
CA LEU A 146 -11.13 -7.71 11.93
C LEU A 146 -10.97 -9.15 11.46
N GLN A 147 -10.77 -9.30 10.17
CA GLN A 147 -10.42 -10.58 9.56
C GLN A 147 -8.90 -10.78 9.62
N PRO A 148 -8.40 -12.03 9.58
CA PRO A 148 -6.97 -12.28 9.49
C PRO A 148 -6.34 -11.47 8.35
N SER A 149 -5.24 -10.78 8.64
CA SER A 149 -4.52 -10.00 7.63
C SER A 149 -4.00 -10.91 6.53
N MET A 150 -4.18 -10.50 5.28
CA MET A 150 -3.56 -11.16 4.14
C MET A 150 -2.08 -10.77 4.05
N ASP A 151 -1.23 -11.71 3.63
CA ASP A 151 0.14 -11.39 3.29
C ASP A 151 0.18 -10.57 1.98
N SER A 152 0.67 -9.34 2.06
CA SER A 152 0.83 -8.47 0.89
C SER A 152 2.02 -8.88 0.00
N GLY A 153 2.92 -9.74 0.51
CA GLY A 153 4.20 -10.04 -0.12
C GLY A 153 5.20 -8.87 -0.11
N SER A 154 4.91 -7.80 0.64
CA SER A 154 5.76 -6.60 0.73
C SER A 154 5.91 -6.12 2.18
N PRO A 155 7.14 -5.84 2.65
CA PRO A 155 7.33 -5.25 3.97
C PRO A 155 6.82 -3.80 4.08
N GLN A 156 6.47 -3.17 2.98
CA GLN A 156 6.01 -1.78 2.89
C GLN A 156 4.49 -1.65 2.85
N ILE A 157 3.74 -2.76 2.95
CA ILE A 157 2.29 -2.79 2.86
C ILE A 157 1.72 -3.61 4.01
N ALA A 158 0.89 -3.03 4.84
CA ALA A 158 0.01 -3.73 5.76
C ALA A 158 -1.41 -3.80 5.16
N LEU A 159 -2.09 -4.93 5.34
CA LEU A 159 -3.46 -5.16 4.88
C LEU A 159 -4.31 -5.63 6.05
N TRP A 160 -5.56 -5.19 6.10
CA TRP A 160 -6.57 -5.75 6.99
C TRP A 160 -7.95 -5.59 6.37
N SER A 161 -8.87 -6.44 6.77
CA SER A 161 -10.27 -6.31 6.41
C SER A 161 -11.16 -6.26 7.65
N MET A 162 -12.26 -5.56 7.50
CA MET A 162 -13.30 -5.43 8.52
C MET A 162 -14.61 -5.93 7.93
N ALA A 163 -15.24 -6.89 8.60
CA ALA A 163 -16.55 -7.39 8.22
C ALA A 163 -17.57 -7.05 9.30
N ASP A 164 -18.73 -6.55 8.90
CA ASP A 164 -19.88 -6.40 9.79
C ASP A 164 -20.67 -7.72 9.82
N PRO A 165 -20.72 -8.45 10.94
CA PRO A 165 -21.46 -9.71 11.02
C PRO A 165 -22.98 -9.52 10.91
N GLY A 166 -23.49 -8.30 11.12
CA GLY A 166 -24.91 -7.95 11.06
C GLY A 166 -25.37 -7.45 9.70
N ASP A 167 -24.42 -7.11 8.83
CA ASP A 167 -24.67 -6.54 7.50
C ASP A 167 -23.71 -7.17 6.47
N ALA A 168 -24.05 -7.02 5.19
CA ALA A 168 -23.17 -7.44 4.10
C ALA A 168 -22.00 -6.45 3.87
N TRP A 169 -21.93 -5.36 4.63
CA TRP A 169 -20.92 -4.31 4.44
C TRP A 169 -19.54 -4.73 4.96
N ASN A 170 -18.55 -4.65 4.10
CA ASN A 170 -17.18 -5.04 4.40
C ASN A 170 -16.21 -3.98 3.88
N CYS A 171 -15.14 -3.74 4.61
CA CYS A 171 -14.09 -2.81 4.22
C CYS A 171 -12.75 -3.53 4.12
N GLU A 172 -12.10 -3.41 2.97
CA GLU A 172 -10.74 -3.89 2.71
C GLU A 172 -9.79 -2.71 2.80
N ASN A 173 -8.77 -2.82 3.63
CA ASN A 173 -7.90 -1.71 3.99
C ASN A 173 -6.44 -2.02 3.68
N ALA A 174 -5.69 -0.96 3.39
CA ALA A 174 -4.24 -1.03 3.22
C ALA A 174 -3.57 0.21 3.81
N PHE A 175 -2.42 -0.02 4.47
CA PHE A 175 -1.49 1.04 4.81
C PHE A 175 -0.16 0.78 4.10
N ILE A 176 0.30 1.76 3.36
CA ILE A 176 1.50 1.71 2.55
C ILE A 176 2.45 2.78 3.02
N SER A 177 3.71 2.43 3.29
CA SER A 177 4.71 3.42 3.67
C SER A 177 6.07 3.12 3.07
N ALA A 178 6.68 4.16 2.50
CA ALA A 178 8.02 4.12 1.94
C ALA A 178 8.61 5.54 1.88
N HIS A 179 9.92 5.63 1.99
CA HIS A 179 10.63 6.91 2.05
C HIS A 179 10.06 7.80 3.18
N ASN A 180 9.68 9.01 2.87
CA ASN A 180 9.03 9.94 3.80
C ASN A 180 7.54 10.13 3.50
N ALA A 181 6.86 9.11 3.03
CA ALA A 181 5.44 9.18 2.69
C ALA A 181 4.66 7.95 3.13
N ALA A 182 3.37 8.14 3.40
CA ALA A 182 2.42 7.07 3.62
C ALA A 182 1.12 7.31 2.83
N VAL A 183 0.45 6.21 2.52
CA VAL A 183 -0.88 6.16 1.90
C VAL A 183 -1.73 5.17 2.69
N GLU A 184 -2.91 5.58 3.08
CA GLU A 184 -3.96 4.72 3.62
C GLU A 184 -5.07 4.59 2.59
N ILE A 185 -5.54 3.38 2.36
CA ILE A 185 -6.62 3.07 1.43
C ILE A 185 -7.68 2.28 2.18
N THR A 186 -8.92 2.73 2.10
CA THR A 186 -10.09 1.99 2.56
C THR A 186 -11.04 1.81 1.39
N ALA A 187 -11.42 0.57 1.13
CA ALA A 187 -12.39 0.22 0.10
C ALA A 187 -13.55 -0.56 0.72
N CYS A 188 -14.70 0.07 0.85
CA CYS A 188 -15.88 -0.53 1.46
C CYS A 188 -16.92 -0.91 0.39
N SER A 189 -17.41 -2.14 0.45
CA SER A 189 -18.37 -2.69 -0.51
C SER A 189 -19.35 -3.65 0.13
N GLU A 190 -20.48 -3.86 -0.53
CA GLU A 190 -21.37 -4.97 -0.20
C GLU A 190 -20.67 -6.30 -0.52
N ASN A 191 -20.73 -7.26 0.40
CA ASN A 191 -20.16 -8.60 0.30
C ASN A 191 -18.61 -8.69 0.27
N GLY A 192 -17.89 -7.59 0.38
CA GLY A 192 -16.42 -7.58 0.43
C GLY A 192 -15.72 -8.04 -0.85
N GLY A 193 -14.44 -8.43 -0.71
CA GLY A 193 -13.66 -9.02 -1.80
C GLY A 193 -13.11 -8.01 -2.81
N TYR A 194 -13.07 -6.73 -2.45
CA TYR A 194 -12.43 -5.71 -3.28
C TYR A 194 -10.89 -5.89 -3.29
N ASP A 195 -10.25 -5.76 -4.46
CA ASP A 195 -8.80 -5.97 -4.61
C ASP A 195 -7.98 -4.75 -4.16
N THR A 196 -8.01 -4.47 -2.86
CA THR A 196 -7.22 -3.38 -2.25
C THR A 196 -5.71 -3.61 -2.38
N LEU A 197 -5.25 -4.86 -2.50
CA LEU A 197 -3.82 -5.16 -2.72
C LEU A 197 -3.30 -4.58 -4.04
N THR A 198 -4.08 -4.62 -5.10
CA THR A 198 -3.70 -4.00 -6.39
C THR A 198 -3.58 -2.49 -6.26
N LEU A 199 -4.50 -1.82 -5.55
CA LEU A 199 -4.40 -0.39 -5.25
C LEU A 199 -3.17 -0.08 -4.39
N ALA A 200 -2.91 -0.86 -3.36
CA ALA A 200 -1.75 -0.69 -2.48
C ALA A 200 -0.41 -0.81 -3.25
N LYS A 201 -0.30 -1.77 -4.15
CA LYS A 201 0.88 -1.90 -5.03
C LYS A 201 1.03 -0.71 -5.98
N ALA A 202 -0.07 -0.18 -6.50
CA ALA A 202 -0.05 1.02 -7.33
C ALA A 202 0.37 2.26 -6.51
N ALA A 203 -0.13 2.44 -5.29
CA ALA A 203 0.28 3.49 -4.36
C ALA A 203 1.79 3.41 -4.03
N LEU A 204 2.30 2.22 -3.74
CA LEU A 204 3.73 2.02 -3.49
C LEU A 204 4.58 2.43 -4.70
N LYS A 205 4.14 2.12 -5.93
CA LYS A 205 4.82 2.56 -7.15
C LYS A 205 4.82 4.09 -7.30
N ARG A 206 3.71 4.79 -6.95
CA ARG A 206 3.65 6.25 -6.95
C ARG A 206 4.67 6.85 -5.97
N ILE A 207 4.71 6.36 -4.73
CA ILE A 207 5.69 6.79 -3.74
C ILE A 207 7.13 6.60 -4.27
N GLN A 208 7.44 5.42 -4.80
CA GLN A 208 8.77 5.11 -5.33
C GLN A 208 9.14 5.96 -6.55
N ALA A 209 8.18 6.27 -7.43
CA ALA A 209 8.39 7.13 -8.58
C ALA A 209 8.72 8.56 -8.15
N LEU A 210 7.95 9.14 -7.22
CA LEU A 210 8.16 10.49 -6.71
C LEU A 210 9.49 10.63 -5.97
N ALA A 211 9.84 9.68 -5.13
CA ALA A 211 11.11 9.67 -4.40
C ALA A 211 12.34 9.59 -5.31
N ASN A 212 12.20 9.07 -6.54
CA ASN A 212 13.28 9.00 -7.52
C ASN A 212 13.31 10.20 -8.48
N MET A 213 12.27 11.04 -8.48
CA MET A 213 12.21 12.25 -9.28
C MET A 213 12.97 13.40 -8.60
N THR A 214 14.28 13.25 -8.42
CA THR A 214 15.13 14.39 -8.03
C THR A 214 15.19 15.38 -9.18
N LYS A 215 14.65 16.57 -8.95
CA LYS A 215 14.95 17.74 -9.81
C LYS A 215 16.25 18.38 -9.37
#